data_6b5a13f00ca6fd7b2c5896a8ce7e5009
#
_entry.id   6b5a13f00ca6fd7b2c5896a8ce7e5009
#
_cell.length_a   1.000
_cell.length_b   1.000
_cell.length_c   1.000
_cell.angle_alpha   90.00
_cell.angle_beta   90.00
_cell.angle_gamma   90.00
#
_symmetry.space_group_name_H-M   'P 1'
#
loop_
_entity.id
_entity.type
_entity.pdbx_description
1 polymer ?
#
loop_
_entity_poly.entity_id
_entity_poly.type
_entity_poly.pdbx_seq_one_letter_code
_entity_poly.pdbx_strand_id
1 'polypeptide(L)'
;MRLGVPAVRYSLARNGNRLVSTCADMLSNHEELVSAWQVLQSVKAVNGLNSHDQWIRAAVGFGADERAVRDTTDDWLVVDYLMRNTDRHYNNFGLIRNIETLAVRPAPIYDTGASLWSGELDVDDRDWFAKPFYSATGRPSALRQLKLVEDWGRFDLDALSGWPDEVAHELSRMRMFAPERLDAIRVQLVKRIGMLRRISEGEVLRVSGPIRNKTDLMDRFGETLWKNLGQRDGDARSVGTGPDALSRHLNR
;
A
#
# COMPACT_ATOMS: atom_id res chain seq x y z
N MET A 1 8.51 -14.33 -7.34
CA MET A 1 8.37 -12.89 -7.74
C MET A 1 9.70 -12.42 -8.27
N ARG A 2 9.71 -11.64 -9.35
CA ARG A 2 10.97 -11.26 -10.04
C ARG A 2 11.85 -10.31 -9.22
N LEU A 3 11.25 -9.46 -8.38
CA LEU A 3 11.98 -8.52 -7.51
C LEU A 3 12.39 -9.11 -6.15
N GLY A 4 12.11 -10.39 -5.88
CA GLY A 4 12.43 -11.01 -4.59
C GLY A 4 11.60 -10.51 -3.40
N VAL A 5 10.65 -9.62 -3.62
CA VAL A 5 9.85 -8.98 -2.57
C VAL A 5 8.89 -9.98 -1.91
N PRO A 6 8.84 -10.08 -0.57
CA PRO A 6 7.88 -10.92 0.13
C PRO A 6 6.44 -10.49 -0.11
N ALA A 7 5.60 -11.39 -0.63
CA ALA A 7 4.18 -11.11 -0.84
C ALA A 7 3.35 -12.38 -0.75
N VAL A 8 2.08 -12.20 -0.38
CA VAL A 8 1.08 -13.27 -0.38
C VAL A 8 0.84 -13.74 -1.81
N ARG A 9 0.88 -15.06 -2.01
CA ARG A 9 0.61 -15.67 -3.31
C ARG A 9 -0.86 -15.99 -3.42
N TYR A 10 -1.50 -15.41 -4.42
CA TYR A 10 -2.90 -15.67 -4.74
C TYR A 10 -3.02 -16.66 -5.89
N SER A 11 -4.05 -17.48 -5.85
CA SER A 11 -4.45 -18.41 -6.91
C SER A 11 -5.92 -18.19 -7.23
N LEU A 12 -6.30 -18.43 -8.49
CA LEU A 12 -7.69 -18.41 -8.89
C LEU A 12 -8.29 -19.80 -8.70
N ALA A 13 -9.43 -19.87 -8.05
CA ALA A 13 -10.22 -21.08 -7.84
C ALA A 13 -11.67 -20.87 -8.26
N ARG A 14 -12.40 -21.95 -8.49
CA ARG A 14 -13.85 -21.91 -8.72
C ARG A 14 -14.59 -22.40 -7.49
N ASN A 15 -15.55 -21.62 -7.05
CA ASN A 15 -16.53 -22.03 -6.03
C ASN A 15 -17.91 -22.00 -6.69
N GLY A 16 -18.39 -23.16 -7.17
CA GLY A 16 -19.54 -23.25 -8.04
C GLY A 16 -19.31 -22.47 -9.33
N ASN A 17 -20.20 -21.54 -9.66
CA ASN A 17 -20.10 -20.68 -10.85
C ASN A 17 -19.28 -19.40 -10.62
N ARG A 18 -18.76 -19.17 -9.44
CA ARG A 18 -17.99 -17.96 -9.11
C ARG A 18 -16.49 -18.23 -9.20
N LEU A 19 -15.77 -17.30 -9.81
CA LEU A 19 -14.32 -17.25 -9.75
C LEU A 19 -13.95 -16.54 -8.43
N VAL A 20 -13.09 -17.16 -7.64
CA VAL A 20 -12.62 -16.64 -6.36
C VAL A 20 -11.10 -16.60 -6.33
N SER A 21 -10.56 -15.62 -5.63
CA SER A 21 -9.14 -15.55 -5.32
C SER A 21 -8.91 -16.25 -3.98
N THR A 22 -7.92 -17.13 -3.94
CA THR A 22 -7.51 -17.86 -2.74
C THR A 22 -6.04 -17.66 -2.46
N CYS A 23 -5.65 -17.67 -1.21
CA CYS A 23 -4.26 -17.67 -0.78
C CYS A 23 -4.10 -18.59 0.44
N ALA A 24 -2.86 -19.02 0.69
CA ALA A 24 -2.52 -19.59 1.98
C ALA A 24 -2.57 -18.49 3.04
N ASP A 25 -2.86 -18.89 4.28
CA ASP A 25 -2.73 -17.96 5.40
C ASP A 25 -1.27 -17.52 5.53
N MET A 26 -1.06 -16.23 5.69
CA MET A 26 0.28 -15.66 5.91
C MET A 26 0.69 -15.69 7.39
N LEU A 27 -0.24 -16.05 8.26
CA LEU A 27 -0.03 -16.19 9.70
C LEU A 27 0.24 -17.65 10.05
N SER A 28 1.19 -17.89 10.91
CA SER A 28 1.39 -19.18 11.57
C SER A 28 0.59 -19.22 12.88
N ASN A 29 0.56 -20.41 13.52
CA ASN A 29 -0.02 -20.52 14.85
C ASN A 29 0.65 -19.52 15.80
N HIS A 30 -0.15 -18.90 16.66
CA HIS A 30 0.29 -17.88 17.62
C HIS A 30 0.74 -16.55 16.99
N GLU A 31 0.45 -16.31 15.72
CA GLU A 31 0.68 -15.01 15.08
C GLU A 31 -0.64 -14.26 14.86
N GLU A 32 -0.56 -12.94 14.91
CA GLU A 32 -1.65 -12.04 14.56
C GLU A 32 -1.15 -10.94 13.61
N LEU A 33 -2.02 -10.49 12.72
CA LEU A 33 -1.78 -9.32 11.89
C LEU A 33 -2.24 -8.06 12.64
N VAL A 34 -1.30 -7.12 12.82
CA VAL A 34 -1.58 -5.80 13.39
C VAL A 34 -1.45 -4.79 12.27
N SER A 35 -2.55 -4.20 11.82
CA SER A 35 -2.54 -3.24 10.72
C SER A 35 -1.73 -1.99 11.08
N ALA A 36 -1.19 -1.31 10.08
CA ALA A 36 -0.49 -0.04 10.30
C ALA A 36 -1.38 0.99 10.98
N TRP A 37 -2.70 0.95 10.73
CA TRP A 37 -3.66 1.76 11.46
C TRP A 37 -3.60 1.51 12.96
N GLN A 38 -3.68 0.25 13.39
CA GLN A 38 -3.63 -0.14 14.81
C GLN A 38 -2.29 0.23 15.45
N VAL A 39 -1.17 -0.01 14.72
CA VAL A 39 0.17 0.37 15.19
C VAL A 39 0.28 1.87 15.41
N LEU A 40 -0.19 2.69 14.47
CA LEU A 40 -0.18 4.15 14.59
C LEU A 40 -1.08 4.67 15.72
N GLN A 41 -2.20 3.98 16.03
CA GLN A 41 -3.06 4.33 17.16
C GLN A 41 -2.45 3.97 18.52
N SER A 42 -1.51 3.04 18.57
CA SER A 42 -0.86 2.61 19.82
C SER A 42 0.24 3.56 20.30
N VAL A 43 0.67 4.50 19.48
CA VAL A 43 1.74 5.46 19.79
C VAL A 43 1.26 6.90 19.67
N LYS A 44 1.85 7.81 20.46
CA LYS A 44 1.59 9.24 20.27
C LYS A 44 2.27 9.75 19.02
N ALA A 45 1.52 10.46 18.19
CA ALA A 45 2.07 11.16 17.05
C ALA A 45 3.11 12.21 17.53
N VAL A 46 4.18 12.37 16.75
CA VAL A 46 5.20 13.39 17.02
C VAL A 46 4.97 14.57 16.10
N ASN A 47 4.79 15.75 16.70
CA ASN A 47 4.61 16.96 15.91
C ASN A 47 5.85 17.23 15.04
N GLY A 48 5.60 17.57 13.78
CA GLY A 48 6.65 17.86 12.80
C GLY A 48 7.19 16.69 12.03
N LEU A 49 6.87 15.43 12.40
CA LEU A 49 7.16 14.27 11.56
C LEU A 49 6.10 14.12 10.46
N ASN A 50 6.54 13.77 9.26
CA ASN A 50 5.65 13.38 8.19
C ASN A 50 5.07 11.97 8.42
N SER A 51 4.06 11.58 7.67
CA SER A 51 3.35 10.31 7.87
C SER A 51 4.20 9.06 7.61
N HIS A 52 5.22 9.13 6.76
CA HIS A 52 6.18 8.06 6.53
C HIS A 52 7.04 7.82 7.77
N ASP A 53 7.67 8.89 8.29
CA ASP A 53 8.53 8.79 9.47
C ASP A 53 7.73 8.44 10.73
N GLN A 54 6.46 8.88 10.81
CA GLN A 54 5.54 8.44 11.86
C GLN A 54 5.32 6.94 11.81
N TRP A 55 5.14 6.36 10.61
CA TRP A 55 4.99 4.93 10.44
C TRP A 55 6.23 4.16 10.88
N ILE A 56 7.42 4.53 10.36
CA ILE A 56 8.69 3.88 10.74
C ILE A 56 8.87 3.90 12.26
N ARG A 57 8.73 5.09 12.86
CA ARG A 57 8.85 5.26 14.31
C ARG A 57 7.84 4.42 15.09
N ALA A 58 6.59 4.38 14.65
CA ALA A 58 5.54 3.62 15.32
C ALA A 58 5.82 2.12 15.25
N ALA A 59 6.23 1.61 14.10
CA ALA A 59 6.56 0.20 13.90
C ALA A 59 7.75 -0.23 14.76
N VAL A 60 8.80 0.59 14.83
CA VAL A 60 9.96 0.35 15.70
C VAL A 60 9.55 0.40 17.18
N GLY A 61 8.74 1.38 17.58
CA GLY A 61 8.19 1.48 18.94
C GLY A 61 7.28 0.30 19.31
N PHE A 62 6.67 -0.35 18.32
CA PHE A 62 5.86 -1.56 18.50
C PHE A 62 6.72 -2.84 18.63
N GLY A 63 8.03 -2.76 18.37
CA GLY A 63 9.00 -3.83 18.54
C GLY A 63 9.55 -4.42 17.23
N ALA A 64 9.25 -3.83 16.07
CA ALA A 64 9.81 -4.29 14.82
C ALA A 64 11.25 -3.78 14.62
N ASP A 65 12.06 -4.56 13.89
CA ASP A 65 13.39 -4.14 13.45
C ASP A 65 13.27 -2.99 12.44
N GLU A 66 14.00 -1.89 12.68
CA GLU A 66 13.92 -0.68 11.88
C GLU A 66 14.31 -0.93 10.41
N ARG A 67 15.39 -1.68 10.17
CA ARG A 67 15.85 -1.98 8.82
C ARG A 67 14.80 -2.79 8.07
N ALA A 68 14.23 -3.82 8.70
CA ALA A 68 13.18 -4.64 8.09
C ALA A 68 11.92 -3.82 7.76
N VAL A 69 11.54 -2.84 8.61
CA VAL A 69 10.41 -1.95 8.36
C VAL A 69 10.67 -1.04 7.15
N ARG A 70 11.88 -0.42 7.09
CA ARG A 70 12.27 0.44 5.96
C ARG A 70 12.30 -0.36 4.66
N ASP A 71 12.97 -1.50 4.66
CA ASP A 71 13.09 -2.39 3.50
C ASP A 71 11.71 -2.83 2.98
N THR A 72 10.80 -3.22 3.86
CA THR A 72 9.44 -3.62 3.46
C THR A 72 8.62 -2.42 2.98
N THR A 73 8.85 -1.22 3.55
CA THR A 73 8.19 0.01 3.08
C THR A 73 8.64 0.35 1.66
N ASP A 74 9.93 0.27 1.37
CA ASP A 74 10.48 0.44 0.02
C ASP A 74 9.89 -0.59 -0.96
N ASP A 75 9.80 -1.86 -0.51
CA ASP A 75 9.27 -2.95 -1.32
C ASP A 75 7.86 -2.65 -1.83
N TRP A 76 6.93 -2.27 -0.95
CA TRP A 76 5.58 -2.02 -1.42
C TRP A 76 5.41 -0.66 -2.12
N LEU A 77 6.23 0.36 -1.82
CA LEU A 77 6.26 1.61 -2.61
C LEU A 77 6.59 1.32 -4.08
N VAL A 78 7.63 0.53 -4.33
CA VAL A 78 8.05 0.14 -5.67
C VAL A 78 7.02 -0.75 -6.36
N VAL A 79 6.51 -1.77 -5.67
CA VAL A 79 5.53 -2.72 -6.22
C VAL A 79 4.20 -2.02 -6.51
N ASP A 80 3.71 -1.18 -5.61
CA ASP A 80 2.45 -0.45 -5.80
C ASP A 80 2.55 0.50 -6.99
N TYR A 81 3.68 1.19 -7.16
CA TYR A 81 3.90 2.00 -8.35
C TYR A 81 3.93 1.13 -9.62
N LEU A 82 4.70 0.05 -9.62
CA LEU A 82 4.85 -0.85 -10.77
C LEU A 82 3.50 -1.41 -11.21
N MET A 83 2.72 -1.95 -10.27
CA MET A 83 1.43 -2.58 -10.53
C MET A 83 0.26 -1.60 -10.62
N ARG A 84 0.47 -0.32 -10.36
CA ARG A 84 -0.60 0.68 -10.23
C ARG A 84 -1.63 0.28 -9.16
N ASN A 85 -1.17 -0.09 -7.98
CA ASN A 85 -2.08 -0.31 -6.86
C ASN A 85 -2.63 1.04 -6.36
N THR A 86 -3.94 1.18 -6.37
CA THR A 86 -4.63 2.44 -6.01
C THR A 86 -5.19 2.44 -4.60
N ASP A 87 -5.03 1.33 -3.85
CA ASP A 87 -5.68 1.18 -2.55
C ASP A 87 -4.75 0.75 -1.40
N ARG A 88 -3.49 1.20 -1.40
CA ARG A 88 -2.59 1.00 -0.27
C ARG A 88 -2.94 1.94 0.89
N HIS A 89 -3.93 1.60 1.69
CA HIS A 89 -4.27 2.33 2.91
C HIS A 89 -3.71 1.63 4.16
N TYR A 90 -3.78 2.28 5.33
CA TYR A 90 -3.17 1.80 6.58
C TYR A 90 -3.68 0.44 7.10
N ASN A 91 -4.73 -0.15 6.53
CA ASN A 91 -5.17 -1.51 6.83
C ASN A 91 -4.65 -2.55 5.82
N ASN A 92 -4.01 -2.12 4.72
CA ASN A 92 -3.50 -3.01 3.68
C ASN A 92 -1.98 -3.23 3.78
N PHE A 93 -1.40 -2.89 4.92
CA PHE A 93 -0.05 -3.24 5.36
C PHE A 93 0.03 -3.16 6.88
N GLY A 94 1.10 -3.72 7.47
CA GLY A 94 1.23 -3.74 8.91
C GLY A 94 2.36 -4.65 9.38
N LEU A 95 2.22 -5.11 10.59
CA LEU A 95 3.17 -5.99 11.27
C LEU A 95 2.50 -7.32 11.61
N ILE A 96 3.28 -8.37 11.68
CA ILE A 96 2.89 -9.65 12.24
C ILE A 96 3.58 -9.79 13.59
N ARG A 97 2.80 -10.04 14.64
CA ARG A 97 3.27 -10.24 16.00
C ARG A 97 3.00 -11.67 16.45
N ASN A 98 3.99 -12.32 17.00
CA ASN A 98 3.81 -13.56 17.70
C ASN A 98 3.30 -13.25 19.12
N ILE A 99 2.15 -13.83 19.50
CA ILE A 99 1.47 -13.50 20.78
C ILE A 99 2.14 -14.13 22.00
N GLU A 100 2.98 -15.16 21.81
CA GLU A 100 3.70 -15.82 22.91
C GLU A 100 5.08 -15.19 23.14
N THR A 101 5.85 -14.98 22.05
CA THR A 101 7.21 -14.48 22.14
C THR A 101 7.30 -12.96 22.06
N LEU A 102 6.23 -12.30 21.64
CA LEU A 102 6.14 -10.89 21.32
C LEU A 102 7.09 -10.44 20.19
N ALA A 103 7.67 -11.39 19.45
CA ALA A 103 8.47 -11.07 18.28
C ALA A 103 7.61 -10.40 17.20
N VAL A 104 8.13 -9.33 16.61
CA VAL A 104 7.43 -8.52 15.61
C VAL A 104 8.22 -8.48 14.32
N ARG A 105 7.55 -8.66 13.19
CA ARG A 105 8.12 -8.53 11.83
C ARG A 105 7.16 -7.81 10.90
N PRO A 106 7.63 -7.15 9.84
CA PRO A 106 6.75 -6.63 8.80
C PRO A 106 5.92 -7.75 8.15
N ALA A 107 4.67 -7.43 7.80
CA ALA A 107 3.85 -8.33 7.01
C ALA A 107 4.32 -8.34 5.55
N PRO A 108 4.23 -9.49 4.84
CA PRO A 108 4.46 -9.51 3.39
C PRO A 108 3.42 -8.63 2.69
N ILE A 109 3.65 -8.26 1.43
CA ILE A 109 2.66 -7.50 0.65
C ILE A 109 1.40 -8.36 0.47
N TYR A 110 0.25 -7.79 0.84
CA TYR A 110 -1.07 -8.39 0.65
C TYR A 110 -2.05 -7.35 0.11
N ASP A 111 -3.24 -7.79 -0.26
CA ASP A 111 -4.34 -6.95 -0.76
C ASP A 111 -3.92 -5.99 -1.89
N THR A 112 -3.48 -6.57 -2.98
CA THR A 112 -3.13 -5.85 -4.21
C THR A 112 -4.22 -5.91 -5.27
N GLY A 113 -5.46 -6.21 -4.89
CA GLY A 113 -6.58 -6.41 -5.82
C GLY A 113 -6.97 -5.16 -6.61
N ALA A 114 -6.67 -3.97 -6.09
CA ALA A 114 -6.92 -2.69 -6.77
C ALA A 114 -5.76 -2.27 -7.69
N SER A 115 -5.19 -3.21 -8.44
CA SER A 115 -4.05 -3.01 -9.34
C SER A 115 -4.40 -3.14 -10.81
N LEU A 116 -3.46 -2.82 -11.70
CA LEU A 116 -3.54 -3.03 -13.14
C LEU A 116 -4.79 -2.39 -13.78
N TRP A 117 -5.13 -1.18 -13.32
CA TRP A 117 -6.32 -0.43 -13.78
C TRP A 117 -7.64 -1.18 -13.53
N SER A 118 -7.69 -2.04 -12.50
CA SER A 118 -8.94 -2.71 -12.13
C SER A 118 -10.00 -1.66 -11.75
N GLY A 119 -11.20 -1.82 -12.32
CA GLY A 119 -12.30 -0.86 -12.11
C GLY A 119 -12.20 0.46 -12.89
N GLU A 120 -11.17 0.66 -13.72
CA GLU A 120 -11.02 1.82 -14.58
C GLU A 120 -11.40 1.48 -16.04
N LEU A 121 -12.01 2.44 -16.74
CA LEU A 121 -12.36 2.25 -18.16
C LEU A 121 -11.11 2.33 -19.03
N ASP A 122 -10.27 3.32 -18.77
CA ASP A 122 -9.07 3.61 -19.56
C ASP A 122 -7.81 3.05 -18.90
N VAL A 123 -6.87 2.65 -19.73
CA VAL A 123 -5.51 2.28 -19.34
C VAL A 123 -4.57 3.38 -19.82
N ASP A 124 -4.12 4.23 -18.90
CA ASP A 124 -3.30 5.40 -19.19
C ASP A 124 -2.07 5.52 -18.27
N ASP A 125 -1.23 6.52 -18.55
CA ASP A 125 0.00 6.80 -17.81
C ASP A 125 -0.12 7.94 -16.80
N ARG A 126 -1.34 8.42 -16.54
CA ARG A 126 -1.56 9.49 -15.55
C ARG A 126 -1.09 9.04 -14.18
N ASP A 127 -0.41 9.94 -13.49
CA ASP A 127 -0.13 9.75 -12.07
C ASP A 127 -1.44 9.76 -11.28
N TRP A 128 -1.51 9.00 -10.21
CA TRP A 128 -2.73 8.85 -9.45
C TRP A 128 -2.54 9.22 -7.99
N PHE A 129 -3.65 9.50 -7.34
CA PHE A 129 -3.69 9.69 -5.91
C PHE A 129 -3.26 8.40 -5.20
N ALA A 130 -2.15 8.45 -4.49
CA ALA A 130 -1.64 7.30 -3.75
C ALA A 130 -1.61 7.57 -2.26
N LYS A 131 -2.10 6.64 -1.51
CA LYS A 131 -1.95 6.54 -0.05
C LYS A 131 -0.67 5.78 0.27
N PRO A 132 -0.19 5.77 1.53
CA PRO A 132 -0.69 6.52 2.68
C PRO A 132 0.10 7.81 3.00
N PHE A 133 1.23 8.09 2.36
CA PHE A 133 2.20 9.10 2.83
C PHE A 133 2.07 10.46 2.14
N TYR A 134 1.05 11.21 2.49
CA TYR A 134 0.76 12.49 1.83
C TYR A 134 1.73 13.61 2.21
N SER A 135 1.95 13.79 3.52
CA SER A 135 2.71 14.92 4.02
C SER A 135 4.21 14.86 3.72
N ALA A 136 4.75 13.62 3.53
CA ALA A 136 6.15 13.43 3.17
C ALA A 136 6.44 13.84 1.72
N THR A 137 5.45 13.77 0.84
CA THR A 137 5.62 14.00 -0.60
C THR A 137 4.97 15.28 -1.09
N GLY A 138 4.30 16.01 -0.22
CA GLY A 138 3.46 17.15 -0.55
C GLY A 138 2.12 16.71 -1.13
N ARG A 139 1.90 16.82 -2.46
CA ARG A 139 0.71 16.27 -3.09
C ARG A 139 0.77 14.75 -3.15
N PRO A 140 -0.24 14.03 -2.68
CA PRO A 140 -0.24 12.58 -2.67
C PRO A 140 -0.32 12.01 -4.09
N SER A 141 0.78 11.49 -4.58
CA SER A 141 0.83 10.77 -5.86
C SER A 141 1.78 9.60 -5.78
N ALA A 142 1.51 8.55 -6.54
CA ALA A 142 2.33 7.35 -6.54
C ALA A 142 3.76 7.64 -7.00
N LEU A 143 3.92 8.45 -8.05
CA LEU A 143 5.23 8.84 -8.55
C LEU A 143 6.03 9.64 -7.50
N ARG A 144 5.37 10.49 -6.73
CA ARG A 144 6.04 11.27 -5.67
C ARG A 144 6.42 10.40 -4.47
N GLN A 145 5.62 9.40 -4.14
CA GLN A 145 5.94 8.47 -3.04
C GLN A 145 7.21 7.66 -3.32
N LEU A 146 7.59 7.45 -4.58
CA LEU A 146 8.88 6.83 -4.91
C LEU A 146 10.10 7.62 -4.40
N LYS A 147 9.95 8.90 -4.04
CA LYS A 147 11.00 9.69 -3.38
C LYS A 147 11.29 9.26 -1.94
N LEU A 148 10.41 8.44 -1.36
CA LEU A 148 10.57 7.89 -0.02
C LEU A 148 11.35 6.58 -0.03
N VAL A 149 11.59 5.97 -1.20
CA VAL A 149 12.42 4.77 -1.33
C VAL A 149 13.86 5.13 -0.98
N GLU A 150 14.37 4.48 0.06
CA GLU A 150 15.70 4.77 0.62
C GLU A 150 16.81 3.94 -0.03
N ASP A 151 16.53 2.70 -0.40
CA ASP A 151 17.53 1.75 -0.91
C ASP A 151 17.12 1.14 -2.25
N TRP A 152 17.41 1.87 -3.33
CA TRP A 152 17.16 1.41 -4.70
C TRP A 152 18.07 0.22 -5.10
N GLY A 153 19.22 0.05 -4.47
CA GLY A 153 20.17 -1.03 -4.77
C GLY A 153 19.64 -2.42 -4.45
N ARG A 154 18.54 -2.51 -3.69
CA ARG A 154 17.86 -3.78 -3.38
C ARG A 154 17.05 -4.35 -4.54
N PHE A 155 16.72 -3.55 -5.56
CA PHE A 155 15.82 -3.94 -6.64
C PHE A 155 16.59 -4.28 -7.91
N ASP A 156 16.60 -5.55 -8.29
CA ASP A 156 17.04 -5.97 -9.62
C ASP A 156 15.93 -5.65 -10.65
N LEU A 157 15.95 -4.41 -11.18
CA LEU A 157 14.97 -3.97 -12.16
C LEU A 157 15.15 -4.66 -13.53
N ASP A 158 16.29 -5.29 -13.80
CA ASP A 158 16.52 -6.05 -15.02
C ASP A 158 15.79 -7.39 -15.01
N ALA A 159 15.55 -7.94 -13.82
CA ALA A 159 14.68 -9.10 -13.63
C ALA A 159 13.25 -8.89 -14.14
N LEU A 160 12.82 -7.63 -14.31
CA LEU A 160 11.50 -7.29 -14.88
C LEU A 160 11.45 -7.38 -16.40
N SER A 161 12.55 -7.71 -17.08
CA SER A 161 12.56 -7.94 -18.53
C SER A 161 11.56 -9.05 -18.92
N GLY A 162 10.70 -8.78 -19.90
CA GLY A 162 9.63 -9.70 -20.33
C GLY A 162 8.45 -9.84 -19.35
N TRP A 163 8.52 -9.28 -18.16
CA TRP A 163 7.41 -9.36 -17.18
C TRP A 163 6.10 -8.70 -17.67
N PRO A 164 6.09 -7.58 -18.42
CA PRO A 164 4.87 -7.02 -18.99
C PRO A 164 4.14 -7.98 -19.93
N ASP A 165 4.90 -8.77 -20.72
CA ASP A 165 4.34 -9.76 -21.65
C ASP A 165 3.74 -10.95 -20.88
N GLU A 166 4.38 -11.40 -19.80
CA GLU A 166 3.85 -12.44 -18.91
C GLU A 166 2.54 -12.01 -18.26
N VAL A 167 2.47 -10.76 -17.75
CA VAL A 167 1.24 -10.22 -17.15
C VAL A 167 0.12 -10.18 -18.18
N ALA A 168 0.38 -9.68 -19.39
CA ALA A 168 -0.61 -9.63 -20.45
C ALA A 168 -1.08 -11.05 -20.85
N HIS A 169 -0.15 -12.02 -20.91
CA HIS A 169 -0.46 -13.42 -21.18
C HIS A 169 -1.36 -14.00 -20.08
N GLU A 170 -1.01 -13.84 -18.80
CA GLU A 170 -1.82 -14.38 -17.71
C GLU A 170 -3.22 -13.75 -17.67
N LEU A 171 -3.32 -12.44 -17.89
CA LEU A 171 -4.62 -11.77 -17.98
C LEU A 171 -5.46 -12.27 -19.17
N SER A 172 -4.83 -12.61 -20.31
CA SER A 172 -5.53 -13.14 -21.49
C SER A 172 -6.20 -14.49 -21.21
N ARG A 173 -5.62 -15.30 -20.33
CA ARG A 173 -6.18 -16.60 -19.92
C ARG A 173 -7.51 -16.47 -19.19
N MET A 174 -7.77 -15.32 -18.56
CA MET A 174 -9.02 -15.04 -17.90
C MET A 174 -10.19 -14.84 -18.89
N ARG A 175 -9.91 -14.55 -20.18
CA ARG A 175 -10.90 -14.31 -21.26
C ARG A 175 -11.93 -13.21 -20.92
N MET A 176 -11.54 -12.25 -20.07
CA MET A 176 -12.40 -11.16 -19.59
C MET A 176 -12.03 -9.81 -20.23
N PHE A 177 -10.87 -9.73 -20.87
CA PHE A 177 -10.30 -8.47 -21.37
C PHE A 177 -10.17 -8.50 -22.88
N ALA A 178 -10.50 -7.37 -23.52
CA ALA A 178 -10.23 -7.19 -24.95
C ALA A 178 -8.71 -7.14 -25.21
N PRO A 179 -8.24 -7.62 -26.38
CA PRO A 179 -6.82 -7.63 -26.73
C PRO A 179 -6.18 -6.24 -26.65
N GLU A 180 -6.89 -5.18 -27.04
CA GLU A 180 -6.44 -3.81 -27.03
C GLU A 180 -6.17 -3.33 -25.59
N ARG A 181 -6.99 -3.75 -24.63
CA ARG A 181 -6.79 -3.46 -23.21
C ARG A 181 -5.55 -4.16 -22.66
N LEU A 182 -5.33 -5.41 -23.04
CA LEU A 182 -4.16 -6.17 -22.63
C LEU A 182 -2.86 -5.54 -23.16
N ASP A 183 -2.88 -5.12 -24.43
CA ASP A 183 -1.73 -4.40 -25.01
C ASP A 183 -1.50 -3.05 -24.34
N ALA A 184 -2.54 -2.31 -24.05
CA ALA A 184 -2.44 -1.05 -23.30
C ALA A 184 -1.81 -1.26 -21.90
N ILE A 185 -2.24 -2.28 -21.14
CA ILE A 185 -1.65 -2.65 -19.85
C ILE A 185 -0.16 -2.97 -20.02
N ARG A 186 0.19 -3.81 -20.99
CA ARG A 186 1.57 -4.19 -21.29
C ARG A 186 2.44 -2.96 -21.57
N VAL A 187 1.99 -2.06 -22.44
CA VAL A 187 2.68 -0.81 -22.76
C VAL A 187 2.90 0.06 -21.52
N GLN A 188 1.89 0.18 -20.68
CA GLN A 188 2.03 0.99 -19.46
C GLN A 188 2.99 0.36 -18.45
N LEU A 189 3.02 -0.97 -18.32
CA LEU A 189 3.99 -1.64 -17.46
C LEU A 189 5.43 -1.42 -17.95
N VAL A 190 5.67 -1.46 -19.26
CA VAL A 190 6.98 -1.13 -19.84
C VAL A 190 7.40 0.30 -19.48
N LYS A 191 6.50 1.29 -19.62
CA LYS A 191 6.76 2.68 -19.25
C LYS A 191 7.10 2.83 -17.76
N ARG A 192 6.38 2.11 -16.88
CA ARG A 192 6.62 2.13 -15.43
C ARG A 192 7.98 1.55 -15.05
N ILE A 193 8.37 0.44 -15.65
CA ILE A 193 9.71 -0.13 -15.46
C ILE A 193 10.77 0.89 -15.91
N GLY A 194 10.60 1.51 -17.07
CA GLY A 194 11.49 2.57 -17.54
C GLY A 194 11.58 3.76 -16.58
N MET A 195 10.46 4.14 -15.95
CA MET A 195 10.44 5.19 -14.93
C MET A 195 11.20 4.79 -13.66
N LEU A 196 10.98 3.55 -13.17
CA LEU A 196 11.71 3.04 -12.01
C LEU A 196 13.22 3.03 -12.24
N ARG A 197 13.67 2.58 -13.41
CA ARG A 197 15.10 2.61 -13.78
C ARG A 197 15.68 4.01 -13.74
N ARG A 198 15.03 4.98 -14.37
CA ARG A 198 15.50 6.39 -14.37
C ARG A 198 15.59 6.96 -12.95
N ILE A 199 14.61 6.65 -12.09
CA ILE A 199 14.62 7.10 -10.70
C ILE A 199 15.75 6.45 -9.92
N SER A 200 15.95 5.14 -10.08
CA SER A 200 17.03 4.40 -9.41
C SER A 200 18.43 4.86 -9.83
N GLU A 201 18.56 5.41 -11.04
CA GLU A 201 19.78 6.02 -11.58
C GLU A 201 19.95 7.49 -11.15
N GLY A 202 19.05 8.02 -10.31
CA GLY A 202 19.15 9.38 -9.76
C GLY A 202 18.45 10.47 -10.56
N GLU A 203 17.58 10.12 -11.52
CA GLU A 203 16.80 11.13 -12.22
C GLU A 203 15.87 11.88 -11.26
N VAL A 204 16.02 13.19 -11.19
CA VAL A 204 15.17 14.05 -10.38
C VAL A 204 13.78 14.16 -11.02
N LEU A 205 12.78 13.56 -10.38
CA LEU A 205 11.41 13.65 -10.84
C LEU A 205 10.90 15.09 -10.82
N ARG A 206 10.74 15.69 -11.98
CA ARG A 206 9.98 16.93 -12.17
C ARG A 206 8.52 16.57 -12.42
N VAL A 207 7.75 16.38 -11.35
CA VAL A 207 6.31 16.18 -11.50
C VAL A 207 5.66 17.52 -11.80
N SER A 208 5.53 17.83 -13.08
CA SER A 208 4.89 19.04 -13.59
C SER A 208 3.42 18.73 -13.91
N GLY A 209 2.53 19.50 -13.33
CA GLY A 209 1.11 19.53 -13.68
C GLY A 209 0.17 19.37 -12.47
N PRO A 210 -1.02 19.98 -12.52
CA PRO A 210 -2.05 19.73 -11.52
C PRO A 210 -2.57 18.30 -11.72
N ILE A 211 -2.60 17.51 -10.65
CA ILE A 211 -3.43 16.31 -10.58
C ILE A 211 -4.87 16.83 -10.67
N ARG A 212 -5.52 16.70 -11.83
CA ARG A 212 -6.87 17.22 -12.02
C ARG A 212 -7.89 16.40 -11.23
N ASN A 213 -8.57 17.07 -10.31
CA ASN A 213 -9.96 16.83 -9.85
C ASN A 213 -10.34 15.51 -9.17
N LYS A 214 -9.81 15.26 -8.01
CA LYS A 214 -10.47 14.70 -6.81
C LYS A 214 -9.77 15.20 -5.56
N THR A 215 -8.75 16.01 -5.76
CA THR A 215 -7.72 16.34 -4.79
C THR A 215 -8.18 17.31 -3.70
N ASP A 216 -9.02 18.30 -4.02
CA ASP A 216 -9.43 19.31 -3.03
C ASP A 216 -10.35 18.75 -1.92
N LEU A 217 -11.14 17.71 -2.23
CA LEU A 217 -11.98 17.06 -1.22
C LEU A 217 -11.19 16.12 -0.31
N MET A 218 -10.18 15.44 -0.86
CA MET A 218 -9.40 14.44 -0.14
C MET A 218 -8.25 15.06 0.67
N ASP A 219 -7.66 16.18 0.24
CA ASP A 219 -6.73 16.97 1.05
C ASP A 219 -7.43 17.50 2.31
N ARG A 220 -8.70 17.92 2.20
CA ARG A 220 -9.54 18.28 3.34
C ARG A 220 -9.87 17.08 4.25
N PHE A 221 -10.09 15.88 3.69
CA PHE A 221 -10.34 14.68 4.49
C PHE A 221 -9.08 14.19 5.22
N GLY A 222 -7.92 14.23 4.58
CA GLY A 222 -6.64 13.90 5.23
C GLY A 222 -6.33 14.85 6.38
N GLU A 223 -6.41 16.16 6.17
CA GLU A 223 -6.24 17.17 7.23
C GLU A 223 -7.30 17.07 8.34
N THR A 224 -8.55 16.77 7.98
CA THR A 224 -9.65 16.61 8.95
C THR A 224 -9.46 15.34 9.77
N LEU A 225 -8.96 14.24 9.18
CA LEU A 225 -8.65 13.01 9.90
C LEU A 225 -7.53 13.25 10.93
N TRP A 226 -6.47 13.96 10.55
CA TRP A 226 -5.38 14.33 11.46
C TRP A 226 -5.79 15.33 12.53
N LYS A 227 -6.61 16.32 12.19
CA LYS A 227 -7.19 17.25 13.19
C LYS A 227 -8.10 16.53 14.18
N ASN A 228 -8.90 15.56 13.73
CA ASN A 228 -9.77 14.77 14.62
C ASN A 228 -8.99 13.78 15.50
N LEU A 229 -7.84 13.29 15.03
CA LEU A 229 -6.93 12.45 15.83
C LEU A 229 -6.19 13.28 16.90
N GLY A 230 -5.87 14.56 16.61
CA GLY A 230 -5.24 15.48 17.57
C GLY A 230 -6.21 16.14 18.57
N GLN A 231 -7.51 16.20 18.25
CA GLN A 231 -8.52 16.83 19.12
C GLN A 231 -9.17 15.89 20.14
N ARG A 232 -9.04 14.56 20.01
CA ARG A 232 -9.60 13.60 20.98
C ARG A 232 -8.85 13.55 22.31
N ASP A 233 -7.68 14.16 22.44
CA ASP A 233 -6.96 14.29 23.72
C ASP A 233 -7.43 15.48 24.59
N GLY A 234 -8.35 16.31 24.11
CA GLY A 234 -8.88 17.49 24.83
C GLY A 234 -10.15 17.23 25.66
N ASP A 235 -10.94 16.21 25.34
CA ASP A 235 -12.29 16.00 25.90
C ASP A 235 -12.45 14.74 26.77
N ALA A 236 -11.36 14.10 27.19
CA ALA A 236 -11.40 12.96 28.11
C ALA A 236 -11.47 13.38 29.59
N ARG A 237 -12.23 14.43 29.90
CA ARG A 237 -12.71 14.68 31.28
C ARG A 237 -14.21 14.79 31.28
N SER A 238 -14.84 13.75 31.86
CA SER A 238 -16.27 13.55 32.11
C SER A 238 -17.04 12.79 31.01
N VAL A 239 -17.14 11.48 31.14
CA VAL A 239 -18.45 10.77 31.17
C VAL A 239 -18.20 9.37 31.76
N GLY A 240 -19.05 9.01 32.70
CA GLY A 240 -19.00 7.90 33.61
C GLY A 240 -19.01 6.50 32.96
N THR A 241 -18.50 5.60 33.75
CA THR A 241 -18.52 4.14 33.62
C THR A 241 -19.94 3.58 33.47
N GLY A 242 -20.18 2.82 32.39
CA GLY A 242 -21.32 1.92 32.26
C GLY A 242 -21.09 0.91 31.16
N PRO A 243 -21.13 -0.41 31.43
CA PRO A 243 -20.85 -1.47 30.48
C PRO A 243 -22.12 -1.91 29.73
N ASP A 244 -22.55 -1.17 28.69
CA ASP A 244 -23.68 -1.62 27.85
C ASP A 244 -23.78 -0.84 26.53
N ALA A 245 -22.77 -0.92 25.65
CA ALA A 245 -22.88 -0.34 24.29
C ALA A 245 -22.12 -1.12 23.19
N LEU A 246 -21.88 -2.39 23.37
CA LEU A 246 -21.14 -3.23 22.42
C LEU A 246 -22.00 -4.36 21.81
N SER A 247 -23.24 -4.06 21.39
CA SER A 247 -24.03 -5.08 20.67
C SER A 247 -25.09 -4.55 19.71
N ARG A 248 -24.80 -3.50 18.91
CA ARG A 248 -25.70 -3.11 17.81
C ARG A 248 -24.96 -2.47 16.65
N HIS A 249 -24.15 -3.19 15.89
CA HIS A 249 -23.78 -2.82 14.50
C HIS A 249 -23.05 -3.97 13.77
N LEU A 250 -23.61 -5.18 13.89
CA LEU A 250 -23.29 -6.27 12.96
C LEU A 250 -24.62 -6.79 12.41
N ASN A 251 -25.20 -6.07 11.44
CA ASN A 251 -26.21 -6.56 10.48
C ASN A 251 -26.78 -5.37 9.70
N ARG A 252 -26.10 -5.00 8.62
CA ARG A 252 -26.74 -4.56 7.36
C ARG A 252 -25.71 -4.54 6.26
#